data_40532904331f49ab61981df11e96c1ce
#
_entry.id   40532904331f49ab61981df11e96c1ce
#
_cell.length_a   1.000
_cell.length_b   1.000
_cell.length_c   1.000
_cell.angle_alpha   90.00
_cell.angle_beta   90.00
_cell.angle_gamma   90.00
#
_symmetry.space_group_name_H-M   'P 1'
#
loop_
_entity.id
_entity.type
_entity.pdbx_description
1 polymer ?
#
loop_
_entity_poly.entity_id
_entity_poly.type
_entity_poly.pdbx_seq_one_letter_code
_entity_poly.pdbx_strand_id
1 'polypeptide(L)'
;DAAKRLRGLYNPADYPPAEEVAREFGLSWQYVSFGVPDQLKGISQEVWEQERDKAAQRMAEASSEIQQVLRQSMADLVAHMAERLKDGADGKPLKFKQSTVSNLVEFLSNFSFRNVTDDRQLQELVVRARDLLQGVAADDLRTNGDMRTRVQEGMAALATDLDRMLVKSGGRKMRLAEEESI
;
A
#
# COMPACT_ATOMS: atom_id res chain seq x y z
N ASP A 1 -20.00 0.37 25.81
CA ASP A 1 -19.10 1.04 26.77
C ASP A 1 -19.10 2.59 26.66
N ALA A 2 -19.77 3.16 25.64
CA ALA A 2 -19.90 4.60 25.42
C ALA A 2 -20.64 5.29 26.59
N ALA A 3 -21.69 4.69 27.11
CA ALA A 3 -22.45 5.22 28.25
C ALA A 3 -21.57 5.45 29.49
N LYS A 4 -20.66 4.54 29.80
CA LYS A 4 -19.71 4.68 30.93
C LYS A 4 -18.69 5.77 30.71
N ARG A 5 -18.23 5.97 29.47
CA ARG A 5 -17.20 6.96 29.12
C ARG A 5 -17.76 8.37 28.98
N LEU A 6 -18.95 8.53 28.41
CA LEU A 6 -19.57 9.82 28.12
C LEU A 6 -20.47 10.32 29.27
N ARG A 7 -20.88 9.44 30.18
CA ARG A 7 -21.73 9.78 31.34
C ARG A 7 -22.94 10.65 30.93
N GLY A 8 -23.03 11.88 31.42
CA GLY A 8 -24.15 12.80 31.15
C GLY A 8 -24.19 13.33 29.71
N LEU A 9 -23.18 13.08 28.89
CA LEU A 9 -23.17 13.42 27.46
C LEU A 9 -23.63 12.25 26.58
N TYR A 10 -23.92 11.08 27.18
CA TYR A 10 -24.39 9.93 26.44
C TYR A 10 -25.89 10.07 26.11
N ASN A 11 -26.18 10.14 24.81
CA ASN A 11 -27.55 10.08 24.30
C ASN A 11 -27.73 8.76 23.53
N PRO A 12 -28.58 7.83 23.99
CA PRO A 12 -28.79 6.56 23.28
C PRO A 12 -29.28 6.71 21.84
N ALA A 13 -29.97 7.82 21.51
CA ALA A 13 -30.49 8.08 20.17
C ALA A 13 -29.38 8.34 19.13
N ASP A 14 -28.17 8.70 19.59
CA ASP A 14 -27.01 8.91 18.72
C ASP A 14 -26.32 7.60 18.30
N TYR A 15 -26.77 6.47 18.87
CA TYR A 15 -26.18 5.14 18.64
C TYR A 15 -27.26 4.21 18.06
N PRO A 16 -27.31 4.06 16.73
CA PRO A 16 -28.27 3.15 16.11
C PRO A 16 -28.03 1.71 16.59
N PRO A 17 -29.06 0.86 16.60
CA PRO A 17 -28.93 -0.55 16.94
C PRO A 17 -27.87 -1.25 16.08
N ALA A 18 -27.10 -2.15 16.66
CA ALA A 18 -26.04 -2.87 15.94
C ALA A 18 -26.56 -3.60 14.68
N GLU A 19 -27.81 -4.04 14.70
CA GLU A 19 -28.48 -4.68 13.57
C GLU A 19 -28.76 -3.72 12.41
N GLU A 20 -29.06 -2.45 12.69
CA GLU A 20 -29.20 -1.41 11.67
C GLU A 20 -27.85 -1.08 11.07
N VAL A 21 -26.83 -0.85 11.90
CA VAL A 21 -25.45 -0.60 11.44
C VAL A 21 -24.96 -1.75 10.61
N ALA A 22 -25.19 -3.02 11.02
CA ALA A 22 -24.76 -4.19 10.27
C ALA A 22 -25.40 -4.28 8.87
N ARG A 23 -26.61 -3.77 8.68
CA ARG A 23 -27.29 -3.74 7.35
C ARG A 23 -26.68 -2.73 6.38
N GLU A 24 -26.07 -1.67 6.91
CA GLU A 24 -25.38 -0.65 6.10
C GLU A 24 -24.03 -1.15 5.55
N PHE A 25 -23.48 -2.21 6.14
CA PHE A 25 -22.26 -2.84 5.66
C PHE A 25 -22.59 -4.00 4.74
N GLY A 26 -22.28 -3.83 3.46
CA GLY A 26 -22.38 -4.88 2.46
C GLY A 26 -21.07 -5.08 1.73
N LEU A 27 -20.69 -6.33 1.49
CA LEU A 27 -19.60 -6.69 0.60
C LEU A 27 -20.19 -7.46 -0.57
N SER A 28 -20.03 -6.93 -1.77
CA SER A 28 -20.32 -7.63 -3.00
C SER A 28 -19.05 -7.93 -3.75
N TRP A 29 -18.96 -9.11 -4.36
CA TRP A 29 -17.86 -9.47 -5.23
C TRP A 29 -18.39 -10.05 -6.53
N GLN A 30 -17.61 -9.87 -7.58
CA GLN A 30 -17.92 -10.40 -8.90
C GLN A 30 -16.67 -11.06 -9.48
N TYR A 31 -16.84 -12.27 -10.00
CA TYR A 31 -15.80 -12.89 -10.80
C TYR A 31 -15.86 -12.33 -12.21
N VAL A 32 -14.78 -11.73 -12.66
CA VAL A 32 -14.66 -11.18 -14.01
C VAL A 32 -13.63 -12.02 -14.75
N SER A 33 -14.02 -12.55 -15.93
CA SER A 33 -13.10 -13.19 -16.85
C SER A 33 -12.60 -12.16 -17.84
N PHE A 34 -11.30 -12.01 -17.94
CA PHE A 34 -10.65 -11.18 -18.96
C PHE A 34 -10.34 -11.95 -20.25
N GLY A 35 -10.76 -13.21 -20.32
CA GLY A 35 -10.61 -14.05 -21.50
C GLY A 35 -11.58 -13.66 -22.61
N VAL A 36 -11.16 -13.87 -23.86
CA VAL A 36 -12.03 -13.71 -25.03
C VAL A 36 -12.84 -14.99 -25.21
N PRO A 37 -14.17 -14.92 -25.40
CA PRO A 37 -14.99 -16.09 -25.60
C PRO A 37 -14.53 -16.90 -26.82
N ASP A 38 -14.37 -18.22 -26.67
CA ASP A 38 -13.97 -19.10 -27.78
C ASP A 38 -14.96 -19.13 -28.93
N GLN A 39 -16.22 -18.78 -28.66
CA GLN A 39 -17.26 -18.65 -29.68
C GLN A 39 -16.92 -17.65 -30.78
N LEU A 40 -16.10 -16.60 -30.47
CA LEU A 40 -15.63 -15.65 -31.48
C LEU A 40 -14.76 -16.30 -32.54
N LYS A 41 -14.02 -17.37 -32.24
CA LYS A 41 -13.25 -18.13 -33.23
C LYS A 41 -14.13 -18.69 -34.35
N GLY A 42 -15.35 -19.09 -34.00
CA GLY A 42 -16.33 -19.61 -34.97
C GLY A 42 -16.91 -18.53 -35.90
N ILE A 43 -16.80 -17.26 -35.55
CA ILE A 43 -17.26 -16.12 -36.33
C ILE A 43 -16.11 -15.56 -37.20
N SER A 44 -14.97 -15.27 -36.59
CA SER A 44 -13.77 -14.76 -37.28
C SER A 44 -12.53 -15.00 -36.40
N GLN A 45 -11.57 -15.73 -36.96
CA GLN A 45 -10.29 -16.00 -36.34
C GLN A 45 -9.51 -14.68 -36.11
N GLU A 46 -9.53 -13.77 -37.06
CA GLU A 46 -8.84 -12.49 -37.01
C GLU A 46 -9.40 -11.62 -35.88
N VAL A 47 -10.72 -11.52 -35.75
CA VAL A 47 -11.36 -10.75 -34.66
C VAL A 47 -11.04 -11.36 -33.32
N TRP A 48 -11.02 -12.69 -33.20
CA TRP A 48 -10.66 -13.36 -31.95
C TRP A 48 -9.21 -13.06 -31.52
N GLU A 49 -8.28 -13.11 -32.49
CA GLU A 49 -6.86 -12.79 -32.21
C GLU A 49 -6.67 -11.34 -31.76
N GLN A 50 -7.32 -10.39 -32.42
CA GLN A 50 -7.28 -8.98 -32.03
C GLN A 50 -7.84 -8.75 -30.62
N GLU A 51 -8.97 -9.35 -30.28
CA GLU A 51 -9.57 -9.20 -28.94
C GLU A 51 -8.74 -9.91 -27.86
N ARG A 52 -8.12 -11.05 -28.18
CA ARG A 52 -7.19 -11.72 -27.28
C ARG A 52 -5.98 -10.83 -26.95
N ASP A 53 -5.40 -10.20 -27.95
CA ASP A 53 -4.23 -9.35 -27.77
C ASP A 53 -4.58 -8.06 -26.97
N LYS A 54 -5.75 -7.47 -27.24
CA LYS A 54 -6.29 -6.37 -26.41
C LYS A 54 -6.54 -6.78 -24.96
N ALA A 55 -7.09 -7.97 -24.74
CA ALA A 55 -7.32 -8.49 -23.38
C ALA A 55 -5.99 -8.72 -22.64
N ALA A 56 -5.00 -9.29 -23.32
CA ALA A 56 -3.66 -9.49 -22.76
C ALA A 56 -2.98 -8.16 -22.40
N GLN A 57 -3.09 -7.15 -23.26
CA GLN A 57 -2.56 -5.83 -23.00
C GLN A 57 -3.22 -5.18 -21.78
N ARG A 58 -4.56 -5.19 -21.69
CA ARG A 58 -5.29 -4.65 -20.52
C ARG A 58 -4.87 -5.33 -19.22
N MET A 59 -4.67 -6.65 -19.25
CA MET A 59 -4.22 -7.40 -18.08
C MET A 59 -2.80 -7.00 -17.68
N ALA A 60 -1.90 -6.83 -18.64
CA ALA A 60 -0.54 -6.37 -18.38
C ALA A 60 -0.51 -4.95 -17.79
N GLU A 61 -1.33 -4.04 -18.33
CA GLU A 61 -1.48 -2.68 -17.81
C GLU A 61 -2.01 -2.68 -16.37
N ALA A 62 -3.09 -3.43 -16.10
CA ALA A 62 -3.65 -3.55 -14.75
C ALA A 62 -2.64 -4.16 -13.75
N SER A 63 -1.88 -5.19 -14.18
CA SER A 63 -0.83 -5.77 -13.34
C SER A 63 0.27 -4.78 -13.02
N SER A 64 0.68 -3.98 -14.01
CA SER A 64 1.67 -2.91 -13.83
C SER A 64 1.19 -1.83 -12.86
N GLU A 65 -0.08 -1.42 -12.95
CA GLU A 65 -0.67 -0.44 -12.03
C GLU A 65 -0.69 -0.96 -10.59
N ILE A 66 -1.10 -2.23 -10.39
CA ILE A 66 -1.10 -2.85 -9.05
C ILE A 66 0.32 -2.87 -8.47
N GLN A 67 1.33 -3.27 -9.26
CA GLN A 67 2.72 -3.25 -8.82
C GLN A 67 3.18 -1.86 -8.43
N GLN A 68 2.86 -0.84 -9.23
CA GLN A 68 3.22 0.54 -8.93
C GLN A 68 2.60 1.05 -7.63
N VAL A 69 1.32 0.77 -7.39
CA VAL A 69 0.63 1.15 -6.15
C VAL A 69 1.27 0.49 -4.94
N LEU A 70 1.63 -0.80 -5.02
CA LEU A 70 2.29 -1.50 -3.92
C LEU A 70 3.70 -0.98 -3.67
N ARG A 71 4.48 -0.73 -4.72
CA ARG A 71 5.83 -0.15 -4.64
C ARG A 71 5.79 1.24 -4.03
N GLN A 72 4.86 2.10 -4.48
CA GLN A 72 4.69 3.44 -3.94
C GLN A 72 4.28 3.39 -2.46
N SER A 73 3.32 2.54 -2.10
CA SER A 73 2.88 2.38 -0.71
C SER A 73 4.02 1.97 0.22
N MET A 74 4.87 1.03 -0.22
CA MET A 74 6.05 0.63 0.56
C MET A 74 7.08 1.77 0.64
N ALA A 75 7.33 2.47 -0.46
CA ALA A 75 8.27 3.58 -0.51
C ALA A 75 7.87 4.69 0.46
N ASP A 76 6.60 5.07 0.49
CA ASP A 76 6.08 6.08 1.40
C ASP A 76 6.24 5.68 2.88
N LEU A 77 5.94 4.43 3.22
CA LEU A 77 6.10 3.92 4.59
C LEU A 77 7.57 3.87 5.03
N VAL A 78 8.44 3.36 4.16
CA VAL A 78 9.88 3.24 4.41
C VAL A 78 10.54 4.62 4.51
N ALA A 79 10.23 5.53 3.58
CA ALA A 79 10.75 6.90 3.60
C ALA A 79 10.28 7.66 4.86
N HIS A 80 9.00 7.52 5.22
CA HIS A 80 8.47 8.12 6.45
C HIS A 80 9.19 7.59 7.68
N MET A 81 9.44 6.28 7.77
CA MET A 81 10.16 5.69 8.89
C MET A 81 11.61 6.17 8.92
N ALA A 82 12.33 6.14 7.81
CA ALA A 82 13.71 6.62 7.70
C ALA A 82 13.84 8.08 8.15
N GLU A 83 12.90 8.94 7.74
CA GLU A 83 12.87 10.35 8.12
C GLU A 83 12.65 10.54 9.64
N ARG A 84 11.70 9.78 10.22
CA ARG A 84 11.40 9.86 11.65
C ARG A 84 12.48 9.30 12.57
N LEU A 85 13.36 8.47 12.04
CA LEU A 85 14.50 7.94 12.78
C LEU A 85 15.73 8.85 12.74
N LYS A 86 15.76 9.90 11.90
CA LYS A 86 16.83 10.91 11.89
C LYS A 86 16.84 11.74 13.17
N ASP A 87 17.96 12.41 13.38
CA ASP A 87 18.07 13.45 14.39
C ASP A 87 17.48 14.77 13.86
N GLY A 88 16.89 15.55 14.75
CA GLY A 88 16.41 16.88 14.44
C GLY A 88 17.57 17.89 14.25
N ALA A 89 17.23 19.11 13.85
CA ALA A 89 18.20 20.19 13.64
C ALA A 89 18.97 20.57 14.93
N ASP A 90 18.43 20.21 16.09
CA ASP A 90 19.05 20.40 17.42
C ASP A 90 19.95 19.21 17.83
N GLY A 91 20.19 18.25 16.95
CA GLY A 91 20.97 17.04 17.21
C GLY A 91 20.28 16.03 18.15
N LYS A 92 18.99 16.23 18.44
CA LYS A 92 18.22 15.28 19.26
C LYS A 92 17.36 14.37 18.39
N PRO A 93 17.13 13.12 18.84
CA PRO A 93 16.24 12.20 18.13
C PRO A 93 14.85 12.78 17.91
N LEU A 94 14.36 12.73 16.66
CA LEU A 94 12.99 13.11 16.37
C LEU A 94 12.02 12.17 17.09
N LYS A 95 10.95 12.75 17.65
CA LYS A 95 9.86 11.96 18.25
C LYS A 95 8.99 11.36 17.14
N PHE A 96 8.64 10.10 17.29
CA PHE A 96 7.72 9.43 16.37
C PHE A 96 6.63 8.66 17.13
N LYS A 97 5.49 8.47 16.46
CA LYS A 97 4.36 7.71 17.01
C LYS A 97 4.61 6.21 16.82
N GLN A 98 4.02 5.41 17.70
CA GLN A 98 4.00 3.94 17.55
C GLN A 98 3.47 3.51 16.17
N SER A 99 2.47 4.23 15.65
CA SER A 99 1.89 3.96 14.33
C SER A 99 2.89 4.04 13.18
N THR A 100 3.99 4.77 13.32
CA THR A 100 5.06 4.81 12.30
C THR A 100 5.67 3.42 12.09
N VAL A 101 5.89 2.68 13.16
CA VAL A 101 6.41 1.30 13.11
C VAL A 101 5.30 0.32 12.76
N SER A 102 4.14 0.41 13.43
CA SER A 102 3.06 -0.57 13.25
C SER A 102 2.48 -0.56 11.83
N ASN A 103 2.36 0.60 11.17
CA ASN A 103 1.85 0.68 9.80
C ASN A 103 2.78 -0.03 8.80
N LEU A 104 4.10 0.13 8.96
CA LEU A 104 5.07 -0.58 8.12
C LEU A 104 5.03 -2.10 8.41
N VAL A 105 5.03 -2.50 9.67
CA VAL A 105 4.93 -3.92 10.07
C VAL A 105 3.64 -4.55 9.54
N GLU A 106 2.51 -3.85 9.61
CA GLU A 106 1.24 -4.32 9.06
C GLU A 106 1.29 -4.49 7.54
N PHE A 107 1.85 -3.50 6.82
CA PHE A 107 2.06 -3.61 5.38
C PHE A 107 2.90 -4.84 5.04
N LEU A 108 4.05 -5.00 5.71
CA LEU A 108 4.96 -6.13 5.48
C LEU A 108 4.28 -7.48 5.79
N SER A 109 3.48 -7.56 6.86
CA SER A 109 2.79 -8.79 7.25
C SER A 109 1.74 -9.22 6.22
N ASN A 110 1.02 -8.26 5.64
CA ASN A 110 -0.05 -8.50 4.68
C ASN A 110 0.44 -8.53 3.21
N PHE A 111 1.73 -8.32 2.97
CA PHE A 111 2.27 -8.17 1.62
C PHE A 111 2.02 -9.40 0.74
N SER A 112 2.22 -10.61 1.25
CA SER A 112 2.01 -11.85 0.47
C SER A 112 0.59 -11.98 -0.07
N PHE A 113 -0.40 -11.51 0.68
CA PHE A 113 -1.80 -11.48 0.25
C PHE A 113 -2.06 -10.39 -0.81
N ARG A 114 -1.36 -9.27 -0.73
CA ARG A 114 -1.51 -8.13 -1.66
C ARG A 114 -0.73 -8.30 -2.96
N ASN A 115 0.33 -9.10 -2.95
CA ASN A 115 1.23 -9.31 -4.11
C ASN A 115 0.63 -10.30 -5.13
N VAL A 116 -0.55 -9.97 -5.63
CA VAL A 116 -1.29 -10.81 -6.60
C VAL A 116 -0.64 -10.87 -7.99
N THR A 117 0.32 -10.00 -8.26
CA THR A 117 1.05 -9.90 -9.53
C THR A 117 2.43 -10.54 -9.50
N ASP A 118 2.79 -11.21 -8.41
CA ASP A 118 4.11 -11.85 -8.19
C ASP A 118 5.30 -10.90 -8.43
N ASP A 119 5.23 -9.68 -7.84
CA ASP A 119 6.35 -8.73 -7.90
C ASP A 119 7.51 -9.22 -7.02
N ARG A 120 8.42 -9.98 -7.63
CA ARG A 120 9.58 -10.59 -6.95
C ARG A 120 10.57 -9.55 -6.45
N GLN A 121 10.78 -8.48 -7.20
CA GLN A 121 11.72 -7.42 -6.80
C GLN A 121 11.24 -6.72 -5.54
N LEU A 122 9.95 -6.40 -5.45
CA LEU A 122 9.37 -5.83 -4.25
C LEU A 122 9.37 -6.83 -3.09
N GLN A 123 9.14 -8.12 -3.37
CA GLN A 123 9.20 -9.19 -2.39
C GLN A 123 10.57 -9.27 -1.69
N GLU A 124 11.67 -9.14 -2.43
CA GLU A 124 13.02 -9.13 -1.85
C GLU A 124 13.21 -7.96 -0.89
N LEU A 125 12.71 -6.77 -1.23
CA LEU A 125 12.78 -5.60 -0.36
C LEU A 125 11.89 -5.77 0.88
N VAL A 126 10.74 -6.41 0.75
CA VAL A 126 9.86 -6.75 1.88
C VAL A 126 10.56 -7.70 2.86
N VAL A 127 11.26 -8.72 2.37
CA VAL A 127 12.05 -9.63 3.22
C VAL A 127 13.13 -8.85 3.98
N ARG A 128 13.92 -8.03 3.29
CA ARG A 128 14.95 -7.20 3.91
C ARG A 128 14.38 -6.25 4.97
N ALA A 129 13.21 -5.64 4.71
CA ALA A 129 12.54 -4.78 5.68
C ALA A 129 12.05 -5.55 6.92
N ARG A 130 11.53 -6.77 6.72
CA ARG A 130 11.14 -7.66 7.84
C ARG A 130 12.33 -8.03 8.71
N ASP A 131 13.43 -8.45 8.10
CA ASP A 131 14.65 -8.84 8.83
C ASP A 131 15.21 -7.66 9.63
N LEU A 132 15.16 -6.46 9.06
CA LEU A 132 15.61 -5.23 9.73
C LEU A 132 14.75 -4.87 10.95
N LEU A 133 13.44 -5.17 10.90
CA LEU A 133 12.48 -4.88 11.97
C LEU A 133 12.24 -6.07 12.90
N GLN A 134 12.85 -7.22 12.66
CA GLN A 134 12.65 -8.40 13.47
C GLN A 134 13.09 -8.15 14.92
N GLY A 135 12.16 -8.31 15.86
CA GLY A 135 12.41 -8.10 17.28
C GLY A 135 12.61 -6.64 17.69
N VAL A 136 12.30 -5.68 16.81
CA VAL A 136 12.44 -4.23 17.09
C VAL A 136 11.10 -3.67 17.53
N ALA A 137 11.01 -3.23 18.79
CA ALA A 137 9.87 -2.48 19.28
C ALA A 137 10.08 -0.95 19.11
N ALA A 138 8.98 -0.20 19.03
CA ALA A 138 9.07 1.27 18.91
C ALA A 138 9.78 1.91 20.11
N ASP A 139 9.67 1.32 21.30
CA ASP A 139 10.35 1.81 22.50
C ASP A 139 11.85 1.56 22.48
N ASP A 140 12.29 0.45 21.86
CA ASP A 140 13.73 0.18 21.67
C ASP A 140 14.35 1.24 20.76
N LEU A 141 13.66 1.64 19.69
CA LEU A 141 14.11 2.73 18.80
C LEU A 141 14.14 4.11 19.47
N ARG A 142 13.46 4.30 20.61
CA ARG A 142 13.50 5.54 21.38
C ARG A 142 14.63 5.57 22.40
N THR A 143 15.02 4.41 22.91
CA THR A 143 15.95 4.29 24.06
C THR A 143 17.33 3.78 23.66
N ASN A 144 17.45 3.05 22.55
CA ASN A 144 18.69 2.46 22.07
C ASN A 144 19.18 3.16 20.79
N GLY A 145 20.19 4.03 20.94
CA GLY A 145 20.76 4.81 19.84
C GLY A 145 21.38 3.95 18.73
N ASP A 146 22.09 2.89 19.08
CA ASP A 146 22.74 2.01 18.09
C ASP A 146 21.71 1.27 17.25
N MET A 147 20.66 0.75 17.89
CA MET A 147 19.55 0.09 17.17
C MET A 147 18.83 1.08 16.27
N ARG A 148 18.56 2.29 16.76
CA ARG A 148 17.95 3.37 15.97
C ARG A 148 18.75 3.70 14.73
N THR A 149 20.08 3.89 14.87
CA THR A 149 20.98 4.19 13.75
C THR A 149 20.99 3.06 12.73
N ARG A 150 21.13 1.81 13.17
CA ARG A 150 21.10 0.64 12.28
C ARG A 150 19.80 0.55 11.49
N VAL A 151 18.66 0.74 12.14
CA VAL A 151 17.35 0.69 11.46
C VAL A 151 17.19 1.88 10.52
N GLN A 152 17.61 3.07 10.91
CA GLN A 152 17.57 4.27 10.07
C GLN A 152 18.39 4.11 8.79
N GLU A 153 19.63 3.64 8.89
CA GLU A 153 20.51 3.40 7.74
C GLU A 153 19.92 2.31 6.82
N GLY A 154 19.41 1.22 7.38
CA GLY A 154 18.76 0.15 6.64
C GLY A 154 17.50 0.64 5.90
N MET A 155 16.67 1.46 6.54
CA MET A 155 15.47 2.07 5.91
C MET A 155 15.86 3.08 4.83
N ALA A 156 16.92 3.86 5.01
CA ALA A 156 17.41 4.78 3.98
C ALA A 156 17.93 4.04 2.73
N ALA A 157 18.61 2.92 2.92
CA ALA A 157 19.04 2.05 1.82
C ALA A 157 17.84 1.44 1.07
N LEU A 158 16.84 0.94 1.81
CA LEU A 158 15.59 0.42 1.23
C LEU A 158 14.83 1.51 0.45
N ALA A 159 14.75 2.73 0.98
CA ALA A 159 14.12 3.87 0.29
C ALA A 159 14.80 4.14 -1.06
N THR A 160 16.14 4.13 -1.09
CA THR A 160 16.90 4.33 -2.32
C THR A 160 16.63 3.23 -3.36
N ASP A 161 16.53 1.97 -2.93
CA ASP A 161 16.23 0.85 -3.83
C ASP A 161 14.78 0.95 -4.36
N LEU A 162 13.82 1.34 -3.52
CA LEU A 162 12.43 1.57 -3.90
C LEU A 162 12.30 2.72 -4.90
N ASP A 163 12.98 3.83 -4.67
CA ASP A 163 12.98 4.97 -5.58
C ASP A 163 13.48 4.58 -6.99
N ARG A 164 14.51 3.75 -7.08
CA ARG A 164 14.99 3.23 -8.37
C ARG A 164 13.95 2.37 -9.08
N MET A 165 13.11 1.65 -8.34
CA MET A 165 12.02 0.86 -8.92
C MET A 165 10.88 1.74 -9.43
N LEU A 166 10.60 2.86 -8.78
CA LEU A 166 9.56 3.81 -9.17
C LEU A 166 9.95 4.64 -10.41
N VAL A 167 11.19 5.09 -10.51
CA VAL A 167 11.70 5.88 -11.65
C VAL A 167 11.69 5.08 -12.95
N LYS A 168 11.88 3.77 -12.91
CA LYS A 168 11.82 2.89 -14.10
C LYS A 168 10.41 2.71 -14.65
N SER A 169 9.40 2.98 -13.86
CA SER A 169 7.97 2.90 -14.21
C SER A 169 7.42 4.25 -14.64
N GLY A 170 8.03 4.94 -15.61
CA GLY A 170 7.65 6.27 -16.05
C GLY A 170 6.15 6.47 -16.22
N GLY A 171 5.48 6.91 -15.16
CA GLY A 171 4.06 7.18 -15.14
C GLY A 171 3.70 8.26 -16.15
N ARG A 172 2.77 7.98 -17.06
CA ARG A 172 2.09 9.00 -17.85
C ARG A 172 1.50 10.04 -16.91
N LYS A 173 2.08 11.24 -16.87
CA LYS A 173 1.39 12.40 -16.30
C LYS A 173 0.17 12.66 -17.18
N MET A 174 -1.01 12.26 -16.75
CA MET A 174 -2.26 12.75 -17.34
C MET A 174 -2.34 14.25 -17.04
N ARG A 175 -2.10 15.08 -18.04
CA ARG A 175 -2.56 16.47 -18.02
C ARG A 175 -4.07 16.41 -18.25
N LEU A 176 -4.84 16.65 -17.19
CA LEU A 176 -6.22 17.09 -17.36
C LEU A 176 -6.16 18.45 -18.03
N ALA A 177 -6.68 18.53 -19.25
CA ALA A 177 -6.90 19.82 -19.90
C ALA A 177 -7.96 20.55 -19.06
N GLU A 178 -7.60 21.69 -18.48
CA GLU A 178 -8.56 22.64 -17.96
C GLU A 178 -9.36 23.15 -19.18
N GLU A 179 -10.65 22.82 -19.23
CA GLU A 179 -11.58 23.46 -20.14
C GLU A 179 -11.70 24.91 -19.71
N GLU A 180 -11.09 25.81 -20.48
CA GLU A 180 -11.39 27.23 -20.40
C GLU A 180 -12.87 27.42 -20.79
N SER A 181 -13.68 27.76 -19.80
CA SER A 181 -15.06 28.24 -20.01
C SER A 181 -14.99 29.62 -20.60
N ILE A 182 -15.53 29.76 -21.81
CA ILE A 182 -15.90 31.05 -22.44
C ILE A 182 -17.25 31.51 -21.88
#